data_5316d2a16713a5514025cf4dbba2f79f
#
_entry.id   5316d2a16713a5514025cf4dbba2f79f
#
_cell.length_a   1.000
_cell.length_b   1.000
_cell.length_c   1.000
_cell.angle_alpha   90.00
_cell.angle_beta   90.00
_cell.angle_gamma   90.00
#
_symmetry.space_group_name_H-M   'P 1'
#
loop_
_entity.id
_entity.type
_entity.pdbx_description
1 polymer ?
#
loop_
_entity_poly.entity_id
_entity_poly.type
_entity_poly.pdbx_seq_one_letter_code
_entity_poly.pdbx_strand_id
1 'polypeptide(L)'
;MSTDTITGAEALMKALKEEGVKTIFGYPGGSIMPVYDALFDYTRGEKKAFDHILVRHEQAAAHAAEGYARVSDEVGVCIVTSGPGATNTLTGVADAMMDSTPIVVIAGQVGTGVLGTDAFQEVDLVGLAQPISKWSYQIRRPEDVAWAVSRAFFIARTGRPGPVVLDFAKNAQVEKTEWKPAKVDFVRSYIPYPTLDQDAVAQAAELINNAKKPLALVGHGVELGGAQNELVEFLEKADIPAGRTLLGLSALPTNHPLNMGMLGMHGNYAPNIKQQECDVLIAIGMRFSDRDTGTPSTYAKQAKIIHLDIDHSEINKCIPVDVAVVADCKVSLPAITRLLKKNNHREWRDSFAEYHQQEVDKVINPAIHPADGPLLMGEVVNKVAEATKGDAVLVNDVGQNQMFSCRYFKYNKKRSVVTSGGLGTMGFGLPAAIGATFGAPERTVCMFSGDGGFQMSIQELGTIMENQCPVKMIMMNNNYLGNVRQWQDMFFNKRKSFTRMMNPHYQLIAEAYHIPYEVVTERDQLEPAIEKMLATDGPFLLECAVKEEDNVAPMIAPGHSIDDMMLEINITPELDC
;
A
#
# COMPACT_ATOMS: atom_id res chain seq x y z
N MET A 1 23.34 -14.40 -39.31
CA MET A 1 23.06 -14.68 -37.89
C MET A 1 21.87 -15.62 -37.87
N SER A 2 21.99 -16.82 -37.31
CA SER A 2 20.82 -17.71 -37.19
C SER A 2 19.85 -17.03 -36.23
N THR A 3 18.64 -16.74 -36.73
CA THR A 3 17.58 -16.20 -35.89
C THR A 3 17.10 -17.34 -34.97
N ASP A 4 17.23 -17.14 -33.66
CA ASP A 4 16.75 -18.11 -32.67
C ASP A 4 15.22 -18.20 -32.78
N THR A 5 14.73 -19.34 -33.26
CA THR A 5 13.30 -19.64 -33.31
C THR A 5 12.90 -20.25 -31.97
N ILE A 6 12.08 -19.55 -31.20
CA ILE A 6 11.66 -19.93 -29.84
C ILE A 6 10.15 -19.98 -29.70
N THR A 7 9.63 -20.61 -28.68
CA THR A 7 8.19 -20.58 -28.35
C THR A 7 7.78 -19.21 -27.75
N GLY A 8 6.48 -18.89 -27.80
CA GLY A 8 6.00 -17.68 -27.13
C GLY A 8 6.22 -17.72 -25.61
N ALA A 9 6.21 -18.89 -25.00
CA ALA A 9 6.56 -19.06 -23.59
C ALA A 9 8.02 -18.69 -23.29
N GLU A 10 8.97 -19.16 -24.13
CA GLU A 10 10.38 -18.76 -24.03
C GLU A 10 10.59 -17.26 -24.33
N ALA A 11 9.80 -16.70 -25.28
CA ALA A 11 9.81 -15.28 -25.56
C ALA A 11 9.35 -14.45 -24.35
N LEU A 12 8.35 -14.92 -23.61
CA LEU A 12 7.94 -14.30 -22.35
C LEU A 12 9.09 -14.28 -21.31
N MET A 13 9.78 -15.40 -21.13
CA MET A 13 10.91 -15.46 -20.19
C MET A 13 12.02 -14.48 -20.57
N LYS A 14 12.37 -14.42 -21.86
CA LYS A 14 13.38 -13.46 -22.34
C LYS A 14 12.91 -12.02 -22.13
N ALA A 15 11.65 -11.70 -22.43
CA ALA A 15 11.12 -10.36 -22.26
C ALA A 15 11.09 -9.92 -20.79
N LEU A 16 10.68 -10.80 -19.86
CA LEU A 16 10.72 -10.51 -18.42
C LEU A 16 12.15 -10.27 -17.91
N LYS A 17 13.11 -11.03 -18.43
CA LYS A 17 14.55 -10.82 -18.11
C LYS A 17 15.05 -9.46 -18.61
N GLU A 18 14.66 -9.02 -19.80
CA GLU A 18 15.01 -7.71 -20.33
C GLU A 18 14.39 -6.56 -19.53
N GLU A 19 13.19 -6.76 -18.98
CA GLU A 19 12.53 -5.79 -18.09
C GLU A 19 13.13 -5.78 -16.66
N GLY A 20 14.11 -6.65 -16.37
CA GLY A 20 14.83 -6.69 -15.09
C GLY A 20 14.10 -7.41 -13.97
N VAL A 21 13.11 -8.24 -14.28
CA VAL A 21 12.36 -9.02 -13.28
C VAL A 21 13.32 -9.94 -12.52
N LYS A 22 13.16 -10.01 -11.20
CA LYS A 22 13.94 -10.87 -10.30
C LYS A 22 13.09 -11.92 -9.62
N THR A 23 11.88 -11.54 -9.21
CA THR A 23 10.96 -12.39 -8.46
C THR A 23 9.61 -12.45 -9.15
N ILE A 24 9.04 -13.64 -9.24
CA ILE A 24 7.73 -13.91 -9.81
C ILE A 24 6.91 -14.66 -8.76
N PHE A 25 5.72 -14.15 -8.46
CA PHE A 25 4.75 -14.84 -7.61
C PHE A 25 3.74 -15.54 -8.48
N GLY A 26 3.33 -16.77 -8.15
CA GLY A 26 2.40 -17.42 -9.04
C GLY A 26 1.87 -18.76 -8.60
N TYR A 27 0.92 -19.26 -9.40
CA TYR A 27 0.31 -20.56 -9.21
C TYR A 27 0.08 -21.24 -10.57
N PRO A 28 0.62 -22.46 -10.81
CA PRO A 28 0.50 -23.15 -12.08
C PRO A 28 -0.92 -23.69 -12.32
N GLY A 29 -1.25 -23.90 -13.60
CA GLY A 29 -2.48 -24.54 -14.03
C GLY A 29 -2.46 -24.85 -15.52
N GLY A 30 -3.52 -25.50 -16.02
CA GLY A 30 -3.54 -26.12 -17.35
C GLY A 30 -3.25 -25.19 -18.53
N SER A 31 -3.77 -23.97 -18.51
CA SER A 31 -3.62 -23.03 -19.64
C SER A 31 -2.36 -22.16 -19.56
N ILE A 32 -1.59 -22.23 -18.47
CA ILE A 32 -0.29 -21.53 -18.34
C ILE A 32 0.90 -22.51 -18.29
N MET A 33 0.64 -23.82 -18.43
CA MET A 33 1.65 -24.86 -18.33
C MET A 33 2.88 -24.66 -19.25
N PRO A 34 2.72 -24.23 -20.52
CA PRO A 34 3.90 -24.00 -21.37
C PRO A 34 4.82 -22.89 -20.84
N VAL A 35 4.26 -21.88 -20.18
CA VAL A 35 5.03 -20.82 -19.52
C VAL A 35 5.79 -21.37 -18.31
N TYR A 36 5.16 -22.23 -17.51
CA TYR A 36 5.82 -22.87 -16.36
C TYR A 36 6.88 -23.88 -16.78
N ASP A 37 6.73 -24.55 -17.93
CA ASP A 37 7.76 -25.39 -18.53
C ASP A 37 8.99 -24.55 -18.92
N ALA A 38 8.79 -23.44 -19.63
CA ALA A 38 9.87 -22.52 -19.96
C ALA A 38 10.52 -21.89 -18.70
N LEU A 39 9.73 -21.56 -17.68
CA LEU A 39 10.19 -20.96 -16.42
C LEU A 39 11.15 -21.90 -15.65
N PHE A 40 11.00 -23.22 -15.82
CA PHE A 40 11.88 -24.20 -15.18
C PHE A 40 13.35 -23.93 -15.45
N ASP A 41 13.73 -23.61 -16.69
CA ASP A 41 15.10 -23.31 -17.07
C ASP A 41 15.60 -21.98 -16.48
N TYR A 42 14.70 -21.00 -16.33
CA TYR A 42 15.04 -19.65 -15.84
C TYR A 42 15.03 -19.51 -14.31
N THR A 43 14.61 -20.54 -13.60
CA THR A 43 14.69 -20.59 -12.13
C THR A 43 15.85 -21.45 -11.62
N ARG A 44 16.59 -22.14 -12.52
CA ARG A 44 17.61 -23.14 -12.18
C ARG A 44 18.81 -23.08 -13.12
N GLY A 45 19.95 -23.60 -12.66
CA GLY A 45 21.16 -23.78 -13.47
C GLY A 45 21.75 -22.50 -14.05
N GLU A 46 22.41 -22.60 -15.18
CA GLU A 46 23.15 -21.51 -15.82
C GLU A 46 22.24 -20.40 -16.38
N LYS A 47 20.99 -20.71 -16.71
CA LYS A 47 20.01 -19.73 -17.21
C LYS A 47 19.24 -19.01 -16.11
N LYS A 48 19.46 -19.34 -14.83
CA LYS A 48 18.72 -18.74 -13.72
C LYS A 48 18.69 -17.21 -13.83
N ALA A 49 17.49 -16.66 -13.87
CA ALA A 49 17.23 -15.22 -13.95
C ALA A 49 16.19 -14.77 -12.92
N PHE A 50 15.33 -15.68 -12.46
CA PHE A 50 14.23 -15.39 -11.58
C PHE A 50 14.23 -16.29 -10.35
N ASP A 51 13.67 -15.79 -9.27
CA ASP A 51 13.10 -16.61 -8.20
C ASP A 51 11.60 -16.71 -8.43
N HIS A 52 11.04 -17.92 -8.37
CA HIS A 52 9.60 -18.13 -8.44
C HIS A 52 9.08 -18.58 -7.09
N ILE A 53 8.09 -17.84 -6.58
CA ILE A 53 7.45 -18.09 -5.29
C ILE A 53 6.08 -18.69 -5.53
N LEU A 54 5.92 -19.95 -5.17
CA LEU A 54 4.65 -20.65 -5.26
C LEU A 54 3.75 -20.24 -4.09
N VAL A 55 2.73 -19.46 -4.39
CA VAL A 55 1.68 -19.08 -3.42
C VAL A 55 0.68 -20.21 -3.20
N ARG A 56 -0.27 -20.04 -2.31
CA ARG A 56 -1.34 -21.02 -2.04
C ARG A 56 -2.70 -20.59 -2.59
N HIS A 57 -2.79 -19.31 -3.03
CA HIS A 57 -3.96 -18.75 -3.67
C HIS A 57 -3.55 -17.62 -4.63
N GLU A 58 -4.18 -17.47 -5.78
CA GLU A 58 -3.77 -16.50 -6.80
C GLU A 58 -3.97 -15.04 -6.38
N GLN A 59 -4.95 -14.76 -5.52
CA GLN A 59 -5.08 -13.44 -4.89
C GLN A 59 -3.82 -13.07 -4.11
N ALA A 60 -3.25 -14.04 -3.41
CA ALA A 60 -2.01 -13.85 -2.67
C ALA A 60 -0.82 -13.57 -3.60
N ALA A 61 -0.79 -14.11 -4.83
CA ALA A 61 0.24 -13.78 -5.81
C ALA A 61 0.21 -12.29 -6.18
N ALA A 62 -0.98 -11.73 -6.39
CA ALA A 62 -1.15 -10.33 -6.70
C ALA A 62 -0.74 -9.44 -5.51
N HIS A 63 -1.19 -9.73 -4.29
CA HIS A 63 -0.80 -8.96 -3.10
C HIS A 63 0.68 -9.11 -2.74
N ALA A 64 1.30 -10.27 -2.98
CA ALA A 64 2.75 -10.42 -2.83
C ALA A 64 3.52 -9.57 -3.86
N ALA A 65 3.04 -9.52 -5.11
CA ALA A 65 3.59 -8.63 -6.12
C ALA A 65 3.46 -7.15 -5.71
N GLU A 66 2.35 -6.76 -5.06
CA GLU A 66 2.20 -5.41 -4.49
C GLU A 66 3.19 -5.14 -3.36
N GLY A 67 3.29 -6.04 -2.39
CA GLY A 67 4.24 -5.91 -1.29
C GLY A 67 5.69 -5.79 -1.77
N TYR A 68 6.06 -6.57 -2.78
CA TYR A 68 7.36 -6.48 -3.45
C TYR A 68 7.58 -5.10 -4.09
N ALA A 69 6.62 -4.64 -4.90
CA ALA A 69 6.75 -3.37 -5.61
C ALA A 69 6.83 -2.16 -4.67
N ARG A 70 6.10 -2.17 -3.57
CA ARG A 70 6.06 -1.08 -2.58
C ARG A 70 7.41 -0.83 -1.91
N VAL A 71 8.20 -1.87 -1.69
CA VAL A 71 9.48 -1.76 -0.97
C VAL A 71 10.69 -1.71 -1.89
N SER A 72 10.62 -2.31 -3.12
CA SER A 72 11.75 -2.45 -4.02
C SER A 72 11.91 -1.34 -5.05
N ASP A 73 10.88 -0.56 -5.36
CA ASP A 73 10.80 0.36 -6.50
C ASP A 73 10.75 -0.32 -7.88
N GLU A 74 10.49 -1.61 -7.90
CA GLU A 74 10.40 -2.41 -9.12
C GLU A 74 8.94 -2.81 -9.40
N VAL A 75 8.64 -3.24 -10.62
CA VAL A 75 7.32 -3.74 -10.98
C VAL A 75 7.14 -5.15 -10.41
N GLY A 76 6.08 -5.36 -9.64
CA GLY A 76 5.73 -6.68 -9.15
C GLY A 76 5.15 -7.55 -10.27
N VAL A 77 5.46 -8.83 -10.28
CA VAL A 77 4.99 -9.76 -11.34
C VAL A 77 4.29 -10.96 -10.73
N CYS A 78 3.07 -11.25 -11.22
CA CYS A 78 2.43 -12.51 -10.92
C CYS A 78 2.03 -13.29 -12.18
N ILE A 79 2.15 -14.64 -12.15
CA ILE A 79 1.82 -15.54 -13.24
C ILE A 79 0.83 -16.59 -12.75
N VAL A 80 -0.35 -16.67 -13.40
CA VAL A 80 -1.46 -17.53 -12.98
C VAL A 80 -2.12 -18.20 -14.18
N THR A 81 -2.97 -19.18 -13.91
CA THR A 81 -3.75 -19.86 -14.97
C THR A 81 -5.01 -19.08 -15.36
N SER A 82 -5.76 -19.58 -16.33
CA SER A 82 -7.05 -19.01 -16.80
C SER A 82 -8.20 -19.24 -15.82
N GLY A 83 -9.34 -18.69 -16.16
CA GLY A 83 -10.59 -18.87 -15.42
C GLY A 83 -10.46 -18.47 -13.96
N PRO A 84 -10.66 -19.39 -13.00
CA PRO A 84 -10.59 -19.05 -11.57
C PRO A 84 -9.22 -18.53 -11.15
N GLY A 85 -8.11 -19.01 -11.74
CA GLY A 85 -6.79 -18.48 -11.45
C GLY A 85 -6.63 -17.01 -11.82
N ALA A 86 -7.13 -16.62 -12.97
CA ALA A 86 -7.15 -15.23 -13.42
C ALA A 86 -8.10 -14.36 -12.58
N THR A 87 -9.35 -14.82 -12.37
CA THR A 87 -10.36 -14.03 -11.62
C THR A 87 -9.99 -13.85 -10.16
N ASN A 88 -9.30 -14.81 -9.53
CA ASN A 88 -8.81 -14.68 -8.17
C ASN A 88 -7.79 -13.53 -8.00
N THR A 89 -7.09 -13.11 -9.06
CA THR A 89 -6.14 -11.98 -8.96
C THR A 89 -6.81 -10.60 -8.97
N LEU A 90 -8.08 -10.51 -9.40
CA LEU A 90 -8.73 -9.22 -9.68
C LEU A 90 -8.88 -8.33 -8.44
N THR A 91 -9.05 -8.90 -7.25
CA THR A 91 -9.03 -8.12 -6.01
C THR A 91 -7.67 -7.41 -5.82
N GLY A 92 -6.55 -8.13 -6.01
CA GLY A 92 -5.22 -7.51 -5.93
C GLY A 92 -4.96 -6.51 -7.07
N VAL A 93 -5.48 -6.76 -8.27
CA VAL A 93 -5.42 -5.79 -9.38
C VAL A 93 -6.17 -4.49 -9.01
N ALA A 94 -7.37 -4.61 -8.44
CA ALA A 94 -8.16 -3.45 -8.00
C ALA A 94 -7.46 -2.69 -6.85
N ASP A 95 -6.85 -3.40 -5.91
CA ASP A 95 -6.06 -2.83 -4.81
C ASP A 95 -4.85 -2.05 -5.34
N ALA A 96 -4.06 -2.66 -6.20
CA ALA A 96 -2.92 -2.02 -6.87
C ALA A 96 -3.33 -0.77 -7.66
N MET A 97 -4.51 -0.76 -8.31
CA MET A 97 -5.03 0.40 -9.03
C MET A 97 -5.37 1.55 -8.07
N MET A 98 -6.04 1.25 -6.96
CA MET A 98 -6.41 2.24 -5.95
C MET A 98 -5.21 2.88 -5.27
N ASP A 99 -4.16 2.10 -5.02
CA ASP A 99 -2.96 2.53 -4.30
C ASP A 99 -1.79 2.91 -5.22
N SER A 100 -2.02 2.89 -6.53
CA SER A 100 -1.01 3.26 -7.54
C SER A 100 0.24 2.38 -7.49
N THR A 101 0.06 1.07 -7.25
CA THR A 101 1.15 0.10 -7.14
C THR A 101 1.42 -0.54 -8.51
N PRO A 102 2.66 -0.48 -9.05
CA PRO A 102 2.98 -1.04 -10.35
C PRO A 102 3.10 -2.57 -10.25
N ILE A 103 2.13 -3.30 -10.82
CA ILE A 103 2.20 -4.75 -10.98
C ILE A 103 1.84 -5.17 -12.40
N VAL A 104 2.38 -6.29 -12.86
CA VAL A 104 2.02 -6.95 -14.10
C VAL A 104 1.49 -8.35 -13.80
N VAL A 105 0.22 -8.56 -14.09
CA VAL A 105 -0.44 -9.87 -13.97
C VAL A 105 -0.43 -10.54 -15.32
N ILE A 106 0.11 -11.75 -15.41
CA ILE A 106 0.14 -12.57 -16.63
C ILE A 106 -0.70 -13.81 -16.38
N ALA A 107 -1.87 -13.87 -17.01
CA ALA A 107 -2.77 -14.99 -16.87
C ALA A 107 -2.79 -15.82 -18.14
N GLY A 108 -2.83 -17.15 -18.00
CA GLY A 108 -3.09 -18.05 -19.12
C GLY A 108 -4.52 -17.87 -19.66
N GLN A 109 -4.72 -18.24 -20.91
CA GLN A 109 -6.02 -18.26 -21.56
C GLN A 109 -6.16 -19.52 -22.42
N VAL A 110 -7.37 -19.90 -22.73
CA VAL A 110 -7.63 -20.96 -23.70
C VAL A 110 -7.07 -20.61 -25.08
N GLY A 111 -6.92 -21.58 -25.97
CA GLY A 111 -6.45 -21.31 -27.33
C GLY A 111 -7.45 -20.47 -28.14
N THR A 112 -6.93 -19.62 -29.03
CA THR A 112 -7.74 -18.69 -29.83
C THR A 112 -8.85 -19.36 -30.66
N GLY A 113 -8.72 -20.63 -31.00
CA GLY A 113 -9.72 -21.38 -31.75
C GLY A 113 -11.01 -21.73 -30.97
N VAL A 114 -10.99 -21.57 -29.66
CA VAL A 114 -12.15 -21.85 -28.79
C VAL A 114 -12.56 -20.63 -27.92
N LEU A 115 -11.96 -19.49 -28.16
CA LEU A 115 -12.38 -18.26 -27.50
C LEU A 115 -13.81 -17.88 -27.88
N GLY A 116 -14.62 -17.51 -26.87
CA GLY A 116 -16.03 -17.15 -27.05
C GLY A 116 -16.97 -18.33 -27.16
N THR A 117 -16.51 -19.53 -26.78
CA THR A 117 -17.33 -20.78 -26.84
C THR A 117 -17.69 -21.33 -25.46
N ASP A 118 -17.42 -20.59 -24.40
CA ASP A 118 -17.53 -21.06 -23.01
C ASP A 118 -16.67 -22.31 -22.74
N ALA A 119 -15.46 -22.31 -23.31
CA ALA A 119 -14.51 -23.39 -23.12
C ALA A 119 -14.11 -23.54 -21.64
N PHE A 120 -13.71 -24.77 -21.25
CA PHE A 120 -13.32 -25.02 -19.85
C PHE A 120 -12.28 -24.02 -19.33
N GLN A 121 -12.59 -23.34 -18.25
CA GLN A 121 -11.79 -22.27 -17.64
C GLN A 121 -11.55 -21.06 -18.56
N GLU A 122 -12.41 -20.81 -19.52
CA GLU A 122 -12.43 -19.55 -20.26
C GLU A 122 -13.09 -18.45 -19.41
N VAL A 123 -12.57 -17.23 -19.50
CA VAL A 123 -13.19 -16.01 -18.99
C VAL A 123 -12.71 -14.82 -19.82
N ASP A 124 -13.56 -13.82 -20.05
CA ASP A 124 -13.14 -12.55 -20.65
C ASP A 124 -12.36 -11.71 -19.63
N LEU A 125 -11.09 -12.09 -19.43
CA LEU A 125 -10.22 -11.42 -18.48
C LEU A 125 -9.95 -9.97 -18.86
N VAL A 126 -9.83 -9.66 -20.15
CA VAL A 126 -9.60 -8.28 -20.62
C VAL A 126 -10.79 -7.39 -20.25
N GLY A 127 -12.01 -7.86 -20.48
CA GLY A 127 -13.22 -7.15 -20.08
C GLY A 127 -13.33 -6.94 -18.56
N LEU A 128 -13.02 -7.98 -17.78
CA LEU A 128 -13.05 -7.91 -16.31
C LEU A 128 -11.99 -6.96 -15.74
N ALA A 129 -10.80 -6.95 -16.32
CA ALA A 129 -9.67 -6.14 -15.82
C ALA A 129 -9.72 -4.67 -16.28
N GLN A 130 -10.46 -4.36 -17.34
CA GLN A 130 -10.47 -3.02 -17.94
C GLN A 130 -10.77 -1.87 -16.96
N PRO A 131 -11.79 -1.95 -16.07
CA PRO A 131 -12.11 -0.86 -15.14
C PRO A 131 -11.14 -0.75 -13.94
N ILE A 132 -10.32 -1.76 -13.69
CA ILE A 132 -9.46 -1.86 -12.51
C ILE A 132 -7.96 -1.93 -12.85
N SER A 133 -7.57 -1.67 -14.10
CA SER A 133 -6.19 -1.67 -14.53
C SER A 133 -5.87 -0.49 -15.46
N LYS A 134 -4.61 -0.12 -15.57
CA LYS A 134 -4.17 0.91 -16.52
C LYS A 134 -4.24 0.45 -17.97
N TRP A 135 -4.03 -0.84 -18.17
CA TRP A 135 -4.11 -1.49 -19.47
C TRP A 135 -4.32 -2.99 -19.31
N SER A 136 -5.13 -3.55 -20.18
CA SER A 136 -5.31 -4.99 -20.33
C SER A 136 -5.18 -5.38 -21.79
N TYR A 137 -4.52 -6.52 -22.07
CA TYR A 137 -4.27 -6.97 -23.45
C TYR A 137 -4.25 -8.47 -23.55
N GLN A 138 -4.91 -9.01 -24.61
CA GLN A 138 -4.87 -10.44 -24.92
C GLN A 138 -3.81 -10.74 -25.99
N ILE A 139 -2.77 -11.49 -25.59
CA ILE A 139 -1.70 -11.95 -26.48
C ILE A 139 -2.19 -13.19 -27.24
N ARG A 140 -2.43 -13.05 -28.54
CA ARG A 140 -2.97 -14.10 -29.41
C ARG A 140 -1.94 -14.75 -30.33
N ARG A 141 -0.77 -14.15 -30.48
CA ARG A 141 0.30 -14.60 -31.38
C ARG A 141 1.65 -14.50 -30.66
N PRO A 142 2.57 -15.45 -30.91
CA PRO A 142 3.88 -15.46 -30.22
C PRO A 142 4.76 -14.25 -30.53
N GLU A 143 4.65 -13.66 -31.73
CA GLU A 143 5.40 -12.48 -32.14
C GLU A 143 5.01 -11.20 -31.37
N ASP A 144 3.83 -11.16 -30.76
CA ASP A 144 3.35 -10.01 -30.00
C ASP A 144 3.91 -9.99 -28.55
N VAL A 145 4.50 -11.09 -28.07
CA VAL A 145 4.89 -11.27 -26.65
C VAL A 145 5.87 -10.21 -26.20
N ALA A 146 6.99 -10.03 -26.90
CA ALA A 146 8.03 -9.10 -26.50
C ALA A 146 7.51 -7.65 -26.42
N TRP A 147 6.71 -7.25 -27.40
CA TRP A 147 6.09 -5.92 -27.44
C TRP A 147 5.06 -5.75 -26.33
N ALA A 148 4.20 -6.75 -26.10
CA ALA A 148 3.16 -6.67 -25.08
C ALA A 148 3.75 -6.57 -23.67
N VAL A 149 4.81 -7.33 -23.38
CA VAL A 149 5.52 -7.27 -22.09
C VAL A 149 6.18 -5.91 -21.91
N SER A 150 6.98 -5.46 -22.87
CA SER A 150 7.65 -4.16 -22.74
C SER A 150 6.65 -3.00 -22.58
N ARG A 151 5.52 -3.05 -23.31
CA ARG A 151 4.43 -2.08 -23.16
C ARG A 151 3.76 -2.15 -21.80
N ALA A 152 3.54 -3.37 -21.27
CA ALA A 152 2.95 -3.57 -19.95
C ALA A 152 3.82 -2.93 -18.85
N PHE A 153 5.11 -3.19 -18.88
CA PHE A 153 6.05 -2.62 -17.90
C PHE A 153 6.19 -1.10 -18.05
N PHE A 154 6.23 -0.58 -19.27
CA PHE A 154 6.23 0.86 -19.50
C PHE A 154 5.00 1.53 -18.89
N ILE A 155 3.80 1.00 -19.17
CA ILE A 155 2.55 1.57 -18.64
C ILE A 155 2.45 1.41 -17.13
N ALA A 156 2.87 0.25 -16.56
CA ALA A 156 2.77 -0.01 -15.13
C ALA A 156 3.60 0.98 -14.31
N ARG A 157 4.83 1.27 -14.73
CA ARG A 157 5.80 2.08 -13.95
C ARG A 157 5.79 3.57 -14.22
N THR A 158 5.18 4.05 -15.33
CA THR A 158 5.26 5.45 -15.74
C THR A 158 3.98 6.23 -15.47
N GLY A 159 4.09 7.55 -15.37
CA GLY A 159 3.00 8.42 -14.96
C GLY A 159 2.58 8.08 -13.52
N ARG A 160 1.27 8.11 -13.23
CA ARG A 160 0.77 7.48 -12.02
C ARG A 160 0.92 5.97 -12.17
N PRO A 161 1.74 5.27 -11.36
CA PRO A 161 1.92 3.83 -11.47
C PRO A 161 0.63 3.05 -11.25
N GLY A 162 0.59 1.79 -11.67
CA GLY A 162 -0.57 0.95 -11.43
C GLY A 162 -0.51 -0.39 -12.20
N PRO A 163 -1.53 -1.23 -12.04
CA PRO A 163 -1.55 -2.59 -12.57
C PRO A 163 -1.78 -2.65 -14.07
N VAL A 164 -1.19 -3.68 -14.69
CA VAL A 164 -1.45 -4.09 -16.07
C VAL A 164 -1.75 -5.59 -16.09
N VAL A 165 -2.69 -6.01 -16.94
CA VAL A 165 -3.09 -7.41 -17.06
C VAL A 165 -2.85 -7.90 -18.49
N LEU A 166 -2.07 -8.98 -18.61
CA LEU A 166 -1.83 -9.69 -19.88
C LEU A 166 -2.55 -11.05 -19.87
N ASP A 167 -3.43 -11.25 -20.82
CA ASP A 167 -4.19 -12.46 -21.05
C ASP A 167 -3.53 -13.27 -22.18
N PHE A 168 -2.87 -14.39 -21.86
CA PHE A 168 -1.95 -15.08 -22.76
C PHE A 168 -2.55 -16.35 -23.32
N ALA A 169 -3.05 -16.31 -24.57
CA ALA A 169 -3.66 -17.43 -25.24
C ALA A 169 -2.71 -18.62 -25.41
N LYS A 170 -3.21 -19.85 -25.14
CA LYS A 170 -2.41 -21.07 -25.10
C LYS A 170 -1.67 -21.38 -26.41
N ASN A 171 -2.31 -21.15 -27.57
CA ASN A 171 -1.63 -21.32 -28.85
C ASN A 171 -0.43 -20.36 -28.98
N ALA A 172 -0.57 -19.11 -28.56
CA ALA A 172 0.52 -18.14 -28.59
C ALA A 172 1.69 -18.50 -27.65
N GLN A 173 1.44 -19.31 -26.61
CA GLN A 173 2.50 -19.82 -25.73
C GLN A 173 3.35 -20.90 -26.40
N VAL A 174 2.72 -21.79 -27.20
CA VAL A 174 3.38 -22.98 -27.79
C VAL A 174 3.87 -22.76 -29.22
N GLU A 175 3.25 -21.86 -29.97
CA GLU A 175 3.67 -21.53 -31.33
C GLU A 175 5.06 -20.88 -31.34
N LYS A 176 5.78 -21.06 -32.43
CA LYS A 176 7.17 -20.59 -32.57
C LYS A 176 7.22 -19.25 -33.30
N THR A 177 8.13 -18.40 -32.85
CA THR A 177 8.44 -17.12 -33.47
C THR A 177 9.95 -16.89 -33.50
N GLU A 178 10.41 -16.02 -34.36
CA GLU A 178 11.74 -15.46 -34.33
C GLU A 178 11.86 -14.50 -33.14
N TRP A 179 12.84 -14.71 -32.25
CA TRP A 179 13.07 -13.80 -31.14
C TRP A 179 13.54 -12.43 -31.63
N LYS A 180 12.76 -11.40 -31.29
CA LYS A 180 13.09 -9.99 -31.50
C LYS A 180 12.81 -9.22 -30.22
N PRO A 181 13.83 -8.68 -29.54
CA PRO A 181 13.62 -7.84 -28.38
C PRO A 181 12.80 -6.60 -28.78
N ALA A 182 11.91 -6.18 -27.89
CA ALA A 182 11.12 -4.97 -28.06
C ALA A 182 11.37 -4.02 -26.89
N LYS A 183 11.45 -2.73 -27.20
CA LYS A 183 11.51 -1.67 -26.20
C LYS A 183 10.43 -0.64 -26.52
N VAL A 184 9.45 -0.55 -25.63
CA VAL A 184 8.38 0.46 -25.70
C VAL A 184 8.73 1.59 -24.75
N ASP A 185 8.92 2.78 -25.30
CA ASP A 185 9.17 4.03 -24.57
C ASP A 185 8.12 5.11 -24.91
N PHE A 186 7.18 4.79 -25.79
CA PHE A 186 6.10 5.66 -26.22
C PHE A 186 4.82 4.88 -26.48
N VAL A 187 3.69 5.43 -26.00
CA VAL A 187 2.34 4.96 -26.33
C VAL A 187 1.52 6.16 -26.80
N ARG A 188 0.92 6.05 -27.99
CA ARG A 188 0.10 7.14 -28.55
C ARG A 188 -0.99 7.56 -27.55
N SER A 189 -1.14 8.87 -27.34
CA SER A 189 -2.11 9.49 -26.43
C SER A 189 -1.89 9.21 -24.94
N TYR A 190 -0.74 8.63 -24.56
CA TYR A 190 -0.34 8.48 -23.17
C TYR A 190 0.85 9.41 -22.88
N ILE A 191 0.64 10.36 -21.98
CA ILE A 191 1.63 11.36 -21.55
C ILE A 191 1.98 11.10 -20.09
N PRO A 192 2.96 10.21 -19.82
CA PRO A 192 3.29 9.82 -18.45
C PRO A 192 3.96 10.93 -17.65
N TYR A 193 4.64 11.85 -18.33
CA TYR A 193 5.36 12.96 -17.70
C TYR A 193 4.87 14.28 -18.30
N PRO A 194 3.85 14.91 -17.68
CA PRO A 194 3.35 16.21 -18.13
C PRO A 194 4.47 17.27 -18.14
N THR A 195 4.43 18.17 -19.12
CA THR A 195 5.34 19.32 -19.15
C THR A 195 5.00 20.27 -18.03
N LEU A 196 5.99 20.61 -17.20
CA LEU A 196 5.83 21.50 -16.06
C LEU A 196 5.43 22.92 -16.53
N ASP A 197 4.29 23.40 -16.05
CA ASP A 197 3.82 24.76 -16.28
C ASP A 197 4.57 25.74 -15.35
N GLN A 198 5.37 26.62 -15.95
CA GLN A 198 6.20 27.59 -15.21
C GLN A 198 5.34 28.70 -14.57
N ASP A 199 4.21 29.05 -15.17
CA ASP A 199 3.29 30.05 -14.60
C ASP A 199 2.61 29.49 -13.37
N ALA A 200 2.17 28.24 -13.40
CA ALA A 200 1.62 27.54 -12.23
C ALA A 200 2.66 27.42 -11.11
N VAL A 201 3.92 27.11 -11.44
CA VAL A 201 5.03 27.09 -10.47
C VAL A 201 5.24 28.45 -9.81
N ALA A 202 5.23 29.54 -10.62
CA ALA A 202 5.39 30.89 -10.08
C ALA A 202 4.22 31.30 -9.18
N GLN A 203 2.98 31.00 -9.58
CA GLN A 203 1.77 31.26 -8.75
C GLN A 203 1.80 30.48 -7.45
N ALA A 204 2.18 29.20 -7.49
CA ALA A 204 2.33 28.38 -6.27
C ALA A 204 3.38 28.97 -5.33
N ALA A 205 4.55 29.34 -5.86
CA ALA A 205 5.61 29.96 -5.06
C ALA A 205 5.19 31.31 -4.48
N GLU A 206 4.43 32.13 -5.21
CA GLU A 206 3.93 33.40 -4.73
C GLU A 206 2.96 33.22 -3.55
N LEU A 207 1.99 32.29 -3.66
CA LEU A 207 1.08 31.98 -2.58
C LEU A 207 1.83 31.51 -1.33
N ILE A 208 2.79 30.61 -1.47
CA ILE A 208 3.58 30.08 -0.36
C ILE A 208 4.44 31.17 0.29
N ASN A 209 5.09 32.03 -0.51
CA ASN A 209 5.92 33.12 0.00
C ASN A 209 5.13 34.18 0.80
N ASN A 210 3.83 34.30 0.54
CA ASN A 210 2.95 35.24 1.22
C ASN A 210 2.11 34.60 2.35
N ALA A 211 2.16 33.28 2.47
CA ALA A 211 1.42 32.55 3.50
C ALA A 211 1.90 32.90 4.92
N LYS A 212 0.96 32.96 5.85
CA LYS A 212 1.22 33.10 7.28
C LYS A 212 1.05 31.78 8.04
N LYS A 213 0.19 30.92 7.51
CA LYS A 213 -0.20 29.64 8.09
C LYS A 213 -0.17 28.52 7.05
N PRO A 214 0.97 28.30 6.35
CA PRO A 214 1.03 27.24 5.34
C PRO A 214 0.99 25.86 6.01
N LEU A 215 0.34 24.89 5.33
CA LEU A 215 0.33 23.49 5.73
C LEU A 215 0.50 22.58 4.50
N ALA A 216 1.47 21.69 4.56
CA ALA A 216 1.67 20.67 3.52
C ALA A 216 0.94 19.37 3.89
N LEU A 217 0.26 18.78 2.91
CA LEU A 217 -0.32 17.44 2.98
C LEU A 217 0.50 16.51 2.09
N VAL A 218 1.20 15.56 2.68
CA VAL A 218 2.16 14.70 1.99
C VAL A 218 1.54 13.34 1.71
N GLY A 219 1.35 13.04 0.44
CA GLY A 219 0.78 11.77 -0.03
C GLY A 219 1.82 10.80 -0.58
N HIS A 220 1.31 9.65 -1.07
CA HIS A 220 2.12 8.57 -1.64
C HIS A 220 2.90 8.98 -2.89
N GLY A 221 2.42 9.96 -3.67
CA GLY A 221 3.09 10.44 -4.87
C GLY A 221 4.52 10.93 -4.64
N VAL A 222 4.84 11.37 -3.42
CA VAL A 222 6.22 11.74 -3.05
C VAL A 222 7.15 10.52 -3.02
N GLU A 223 6.67 9.38 -2.50
CA GLU A 223 7.44 8.14 -2.49
C GLU A 223 7.53 7.50 -3.88
N LEU A 224 6.42 7.49 -4.62
CA LEU A 224 6.37 6.97 -5.99
C LEU A 224 7.31 7.74 -6.93
N GLY A 225 7.40 9.06 -6.77
CA GLY A 225 8.34 9.91 -7.52
C GLY A 225 9.77 9.89 -6.96
N GLY A 226 10.04 9.22 -5.84
CA GLY A 226 11.36 9.23 -5.20
C GLY A 226 11.80 10.63 -4.72
N ALA A 227 10.84 11.49 -4.34
CA ALA A 227 11.03 12.92 -4.10
C ALA A 227 11.17 13.31 -2.62
N GLN A 228 11.55 12.36 -1.75
CA GLN A 228 11.62 12.61 -0.29
C GLN A 228 12.66 13.68 0.07
N ASN A 229 13.83 13.68 -0.59
CA ASN A 229 14.87 14.70 -0.34
C ASN A 229 14.40 16.08 -0.79
N GLU A 230 13.76 16.17 -1.92
CA GLU A 230 13.19 17.39 -2.49
C GLU A 230 12.04 17.92 -1.61
N LEU A 231 11.26 17.01 -1.01
CA LEU A 231 10.24 17.37 -0.04
C LEU A 231 10.86 18.02 1.20
N VAL A 232 11.90 17.42 1.79
CA VAL A 232 12.58 17.95 2.96
C VAL A 232 13.14 19.36 2.67
N GLU A 233 13.84 19.53 1.54
CA GLU A 233 14.38 20.84 1.15
C GLU A 233 13.26 21.89 0.97
N PHE A 234 12.14 21.49 0.36
CA PHE A 234 10.98 22.35 0.17
C PHE A 234 10.38 22.81 1.52
N LEU A 235 10.15 21.87 2.44
CA LEU A 235 9.56 22.14 3.74
C LEU A 235 10.49 23.02 4.60
N GLU A 236 11.78 22.68 4.66
CA GLU A 236 12.75 23.39 5.48
C GLU A 236 13.01 24.82 4.99
N LYS A 237 13.06 25.04 3.67
CA LYS A 237 13.32 26.36 3.10
C LYS A 237 12.27 27.38 3.49
N ALA A 238 11.00 27.00 3.47
CA ALA A 238 9.88 27.90 3.79
C ALA A 238 9.28 27.65 5.18
N ASP A 239 9.88 26.74 5.99
CA ASP A 239 9.45 26.40 7.36
C ASP A 239 7.97 25.96 7.41
N ILE A 240 7.60 25.00 6.55
CA ILE A 240 6.23 24.55 6.38
C ILE A 240 5.98 23.28 7.20
N PRO A 241 5.06 23.28 8.19
CA PRO A 241 4.62 22.06 8.85
C PRO A 241 3.90 21.12 7.87
N ALA A 242 4.03 19.81 8.07
CA ALA A 242 3.48 18.80 7.17
C ALA A 242 2.74 17.69 7.90
N GLY A 243 1.53 17.39 7.44
CA GLY A 243 0.81 16.16 7.78
C GLY A 243 0.99 15.13 6.67
N ARG A 244 0.97 13.84 7.03
CA ARG A 244 1.15 12.73 6.09
C ARG A 244 -0.13 11.92 5.96
N THR A 245 -0.55 11.61 4.73
CA THR A 245 -1.65 10.66 4.51
C THR A 245 -1.23 9.24 4.88
N LEU A 246 -2.18 8.32 5.00
CA LEU A 246 -1.92 6.91 5.33
C LEU A 246 -0.83 6.29 4.43
N LEU A 247 -0.92 6.49 3.12
CA LEU A 247 0.06 5.98 2.15
C LEU A 247 1.33 6.84 2.05
N GLY A 248 1.33 8.04 2.61
CA GLY A 248 2.47 8.97 2.64
C GLY A 248 3.30 8.88 3.93
N LEU A 249 3.02 7.93 4.83
CA LEU A 249 3.62 7.89 6.17
C LEU A 249 5.15 7.80 6.18
N SER A 250 5.75 7.10 5.22
CA SER A 250 7.22 7.00 5.11
C SER A 250 7.87 8.02 4.17
N ALA A 251 7.08 8.94 3.58
CA ALA A 251 7.62 10.01 2.74
C ALA A 251 8.40 11.08 3.51
N LEU A 252 8.10 11.25 4.80
CA LEU A 252 8.81 12.15 5.72
C LEU A 252 9.13 11.39 7.02
N PRO A 253 10.38 11.39 7.51
CA PRO A 253 10.73 10.67 8.75
C PRO A 253 9.87 11.09 9.94
N THR A 254 9.54 10.13 10.81
CA THR A 254 8.68 10.39 11.98
C THR A 254 9.29 11.42 12.93
N ASN A 255 10.60 11.45 13.05
CA ASN A 255 11.33 12.37 13.92
C ASN A 255 11.67 13.72 13.26
N HIS A 256 11.23 13.99 12.03
CA HIS A 256 11.49 15.26 11.36
C HIS A 256 10.76 16.42 12.09
N PRO A 257 11.42 17.57 12.36
CA PRO A 257 10.81 18.64 13.17
C PRO A 257 9.56 19.29 12.54
N LEU A 258 9.40 19.19 11.22
CA LEU A 258 8.23 19.70 10.51
C LEU A 258 7.14 18.65 10.32
N ASN A 259 7.33 17.43 10.80
CA ASN A 259 6.33 16.38 10.74
C ASN A 259 5.31 16.53 11.87
N MET A 260 4.06 16.84 11.53
CA MET A 260 2.97 17.07 12.49
C MET A 260 2.13 15.81 12.74
N GLY A 261 2.39 14.69 12.04
CA GLY A 261 1.70 13.43 12.24
C GLY A 261 0.89 12.95 11.03
N MET A 262 0.01 11.99 11.28
CA MET A 262 -0.86 11.37 10.28
C MET A 262 -2.14 12.18 10.08
N LEU A 263 -2.59 12.29 8.83
CA LEU A 263 -3.87 12.90 8.43
C LEU A 263 -4.98 11.85 8.35
N GLY A 264 -6.19 12.31 8.21
CA GLY A 264 -7.36 11.53 7.88
C GLY A 264 -8.19 11.08 9.08
N MET A 265 -9.19 10.24 8.82
CA MET A 265 -10.25 9.83 9.76
C MET A 265 -9.72 9.39 11.13
N HIS A 266 -8.64 8.62 11.16
CA HIS A 266 -7.97 8.15 12.36
C HIS A 266 -6.57 8.77 12.53
N GLY A 267 -6.33 9.92 11.91
CA GLY A 267 -5.07 10.65 11.99
C GLY A 267 -4.86 11.33 13.34
N ASN A 268 -3.76 12.07 13.45
CA ASN A 268 -3.45 12.86 14.63
C ASN A 268 -4.36 14.11 14.71
N TYR A 269 -4.69 14.52 15.92
CA TYR A 269 -5.64 15.61 16.15
C TYR A 269 -5.13 16.95 15.62
N ALA A 270 -3.91 17.33 15.99
CA ALA A 270 -3.34 18.61 15.59
C ALA A 270 -3.31 18.84 14.07
N PRO A 271 -2.70 17.99 13.22
CA PRO A 271 -2.63 18.26 11.79
C PRO A 271 -4.00 18.19 11.10
N ASN A 272 -4.96 17.43 11.63
CA ASN A 272 -6.32 17.41 11.09
C ASN A 272 -7.05 18.74 11.34
N ILE A 273 -7.08 19.24 12.58
CA ILE A 273 -7.74 20.52 12.90
C ILE A 273 -7.04 21.68 12.17
N LYS A 274 -5.72 21.66 12.08
CA LYS A 274 -4.95 22.72 11.42
C LYS A 274 -5.19 22.86 9.91
N GLN A 275 -5.77 21.85 9.25
CA GLN A 275 -6.26 22.00 7.88
C GLN A 275 -7.38 23.04 7.76
N GLN A 276 -8.21 23.20 8.81
CA GLN A 276 -9.28 24.18 8.85
C GLN A 276 -8.85 25.57 9.32
N GLU A 277 -7.59 25.72 9.75
CA GLU A 277 -7.04 27.00 10.23
C GLU A 277 -5.97 27.59 9.29
N CYS A 278 -5.39 26.77 8.39
CA CYS A 278 -4.34 27.21 7.48
C CYS A 278 -4.87 28.25 6.46
N ASP A 279 -3.98 29.13 5.98
CA ASP A 279 -4.30 30.08 4.91
C ASP A 279 -3.87 29.59 3.51
N VAL A 280 -2.84 28.72 3.46
CA VAL A 280 -2.41 28.02 2.24
C VAL A 280 -2.24 26.54 2.54
N LEU A 281 -2.98 25.71 1.81
CA LEU A 281 -2.92 24.26 1.89
C LEU A 281 -2.22 23.72 0.65
N ILE A 282 -1.15 22.93 0.85
CA ILE A 282 -0.30 22.43 -0.22
C ILE A 282 -0.40 20.92 -0.26
N ALA A 283 -1.23 20.39 -1.16
CA ALA A 283 -1.38 18.96 -1.36
C ALA A 283 -0.32 18.44 -2.33
N ILE A 284 0.49 17.47 -1.90
CA ILE A 284 1.66 16.95 -2.62
C ILE A 284 1.50 15.46 -2.85
N GLY A 285 1.17 15.07 -4.10
CA GLY A 285 1.01 13.67 -4.49
C GLY A 285 -0.07 12.93 -3.67
N MET A 286 -1.20 13.58 -3.42
CA MET A 286 -2.34 13.03 -2.69
C MET A 286 -3.66 13.38 -3.40
N ARG A 287 -4.66 12.51 -3.31
CA ARG A 287 -5.88 12.58 -4.12
C ARG A 287 -7.12 13.16 -3.41
N PHE A 288 -6.97 13.74 -2.24
CA PHE A 288 -8.09 14.23 -1.42
C PHE A 288 -9.19 13.18 -1.22
N SER A 289 -8.82 12.01 -0.71
CA SER A 289 -9.79 10.96 -0.44
C SER A 289 -10.78 11.38 0.66
N ASP A 290 -11.95 10.76 0.67
CA ASP A 290 -12.98 10.98 1.71
C ASP A 290 -12.46 10.69 3.12
N ARG A 291 -11.47 9.81 3.24
CA ARG A 291 -10.82 9.50 4.53
C ARG A 291 -9.93 10.63 5.03
N ASP A 292 -9.37 11.43 4.11
CA ASP A 292 -8.49 12.57 4.44
C ASP A 292 -9.28 13.88 4.59
N THR A 293 -10.36 14.06 3.84
CA THR A 293 -11.09 15.33 3.78
C THR A 293 -12.32 15.40 4.70
N GLY A 294 -12.84 14.25 5.13
CA GLY A 294 -14.19 14.22 5.67
C GLY A 294 -15.19 14.75 4.64
N THR A 295 -16.11 15.62 5.06
CA THR A 295 -17.12 16.22 4.17
C THR A 295 -16.50 17.29 3.25
N PRO A 296 -16.41 17.08 1.92
CA PRO A 296 -15.75 18.03 1.01
C PRO A 296 -16.35 19.44 1.00
N SER A 297 -17.66 19.55 1.27
CA SER A 297 -18.35 20.86 1.28
C SER A 297 -17.93 21.78 2.43
N THR A 298 -17.30 21.25 3.48
CA THR A 298 -16.81 22.03 4.63
C THR A 298 -15.28 22.10 4.68
N TYR A 299 -14.58 21.37 3.83
CA TYR A 299 -13.14 21.20 3.90
C TYR A 299 -12.36 22.44 3.46
N ALA A 300 -11.48 22.94 4.33
CA ALA A 300 -10.46 23.97 4.10
C ALA A 300 -10.96 25.22 3.31
N LYS A 301 -12.19 25.69 3.57
CA LYS A 301 -12.84 26.79 2.83
C LYS A 301 -12.12 28.14 2.96
N GLN A 302 -11.35 28.33 4.01
CA GLN A 302 -10.58 29.54 4.30
C GLN A 302 -9.23 29.57 3.59
N ALA A 303 -8.73 28.42 3.12
CA ALA A 303 -7.40 28.26 2.54
C ALA A 303 -7.38 28.47 1.03
N LYS A 304 -6.24 29.00 0.53
CA LYS A 304 -5.85 28.82 -0.87
C LYS A 304 -5.22 27.45 -1.05
N ILE A 305 -5.71 26.69 -2.02
CA ILE A 305 -5.29 25.29 -2.22
C ILE A 305 -4.38 25.16 -3.42
N ILE A 306 -3.17 24.65 -3.19
CA ILE A 306 -2.20 24.28 -4.22
C ILE A 306 -2.17 22.76 -4.30
N HIS A 307 -2.33 22.19 -5.51
CA HIS A 307 -2.29 20.74 -5.71
C HIS A 307 -1.17 20.35 -6.69
N LEU A 308 -0.19 19.62 -6.19
CA LEU A 308 0.89 19.01 -6.95
C LEU A 308 0.57 17.54 -7.18
N ASP A 309 0.26 17.16 -8.40
CA ASP A 309 -0.01 15.76 -8.76
C ASP A 309 0.45 15.47 -10.19
N ILE A 310 0.87 14.23 -10.45
CA ILE A 310 1.26 13.79 -11.79
C ILE A 310 0.02 13.46 -12.65
N ASP A 311 -1.08 13.11 -12.02
CA ASP A 311 -2.33 12.71 -12.67
C ASP A 311 -3.29 13.90 -12.78
N HIS A 312 -3.41 14.43 -14.00
CA HIS A 312 -4.33 15.54 -14.27
C HIS A 312 -5.79 15.23 -13.87
N SER A 313 -6.19 13.95 -13.86
CA SER A 313 -7.55 13.54 -13.52
C SER A 313 -7.89 13.71 -12.04
N GLU A 314 -6.91 13.83 -11.17
CA GLU A 314 -7.11 14.11 -9.74
C GLU A 314 -7.34 15.61 -9.45
N ILE A 315 -6.96 16.51 -10.37
CA ILE A 315 -7.13 17.95 -10.18
C ILE A 315 -8.62 18.33 -10.23
N ASN A 316 -9.08 19.04 -9.22
CA ASN A 316 -10.49 19.46 -9.05
C ASN A 316 -11.51 18.31 -8.95
N LYS A 317 -11.07 17.09 -8.72
CA LYS A 317 -11.94 15.92 -8.65
C LYS A 317 -12.79 15.89 -7.37
N CYS A 318 -12.17 16.08 -6.23
CA CYS A 318 -12.82 16.06 -4.91
C CYS A 318 -12.92 17.47 -4.30
N ILE A 319 -11.83 18.22 -4.37
CA ILE A 319 -11.70 19.58 -3.80
C ILE A 319 -11.29 20.52 -4.92
N PRO A 320 -11.99 21.66 -5.11
CA PRO A 320 -11.54 22.71 -6.02
C PRO A 320 -10.21 23.31 -5.57
N VAL A 321 -9.27 23.53 -6.50
CA VAL A 321 -7.95 24.07 -6.19
C VAL A 321 -7.73 25.43 -6.84
N ASP A 322 -6.95 26.31 -6.19
CA ASP A 322 -6.60 27.63 -6.73
C ASP A 322 -5.42 27.53 -7.70
N VAL A 323 -4.45 26.66 -7.43
CA VAL A 323 -3.29 26.44 -8.31
C VAL A 323 -3.03 24.94 -8.46
N ALA A 324 -2.99 24.47 -9.71
CA ALA A 324 -2.64 23.09 -10.05
C ALA A 324 -1.25 23.02 -10.68
N VAL A 325 -0.33 22.25 -10.12
CA VAL A 325 0.99 21.98 -10.68
C VAL A 325 1.04 20.52 -11.11
N VAL A 326 0.70 20.28 -12.39
CA VAL A 326 0.62 18.92 -12.94
C VAL A 326 1.99 18.46 -13.41
N ALA A 327 2.68 17.72 -12.56
CA ALA A 327 3.99 17.14 -12.83
C ALA A 327 4.38 16.13 -11.73
N ASP A 328 5.40 15.32 -12.01
CA ASP A 328 6.05 14.49 -10.99
C ASP A 328 6.59 15.36 -9.84
N CYS A 329 6.41 14.89 -8.59
CA CYS A 329 6.93 15.57 -7.40
C CYS A 329 8.45 15.78 -7.46
N LYS A 330 9.19 14.88 -8.11
CA LYS A 330 10.64 14.99 -8.35
C LYS A 330 11.02 16.20 -9.18
N VAL A 331 10.10 16.70 -10.01
CA VAL A 331 10.29 17.84 -10.91
C VAL A 331 9.66 19.11 -10.33
N SER A 332 8.44 19.02 -9.82
CA SER A 332 7.66 20.16 -9.33
C SER A 332 8.21 20.76 -8.03
N LEU A 333 8.59 19.92 -7.06
CA LEU A 333 9.13 20.40 -5.79
C LEU A 333 10.40 21.25 -5.95
N PRO A 334 11.47 20.81 -6.67
CA PRO A 334 12.64 21.66 -6.88
C PRO A 334 12.35 22.94 -7.66
N ALA A 335 11.41 22.89 -8.61
CA ALA A 335 11.03 24.06 -9.39
C ALA A 335 10.41 25.16 -8.51
N ILE A 336 9.46 24.78 -7.64
CA ILE A 336 8.86 25.71 -6.68
C ILE A 336 9.89 26.15 -5.64
N THR A 337 10.67 25.21 -5.07
CA THR A 337 11.68 25.49 -4.04
C THR A 337 12.68 26.57 -4.49
N ARG A 338 13.09 26.58 -5.74
CA ARG A 338 13.99 27.63 -6.27
C ARG A 338 13.41 29.04 -6.14
N LEU A 339 12.10 29.21 -6.25
CA LEU A 339 11.39 30.49 -6.16
C LEU A 339 10.95 30.85 -4.72
N LEU A 340 11.02 29.91 -3.79
CA LEU A 340 10.69 30.16 -2.38
C LEU A 340 11.72 31.06 -1.74
N LYS A 341 11.25 31.96 -0.88
CA LYS A 341 12.05 32.72 0.07
C LYS A 341 12.25 31.88 1.34
N LYS A 342 13.39 32.07 2.01
CA LYS A 342 13.55 31.53 3.36
C LYS A 342 12.54 32.21 4.27
N ASN A 343 11.74 31.44 4.99
CA ASN A 343 10.69 31.92 5.86
C ASN A 343 10.84 31.31 7.27
N ASN A 344 10.02 31.78 8.19
CA ASN A 344 9.95 31.27 9.56
C ASN A 344 8.48 31.35 10.03
N HIS A 345 7.85 30.19 10.17
CA HIS A 345 6.47 30.08 10.64
C HIS A 345 6.40 29.50 12.05
N ARG A 346 7.36 29.88 12.93
CA ARG A 346 7.48 29.32 14.28
C ARG A 346 6.20 29.44 15.09
N GLU A 347 5.57 30.62 15.12
CA GLU A 347 4.32 30.82 15.88
C GLU A 347 3.20 29.88 15.36
N TRP A 348 3.13 29.67 14.04
CA TRP A 348 2.18 28.75 13.43
C TRP A 348 2.48 27.30 13.82
N ARG A 349 3.74 26.86 13.74
CA ARG A 349 4.15 25.52 14.17
C ARG A 349 3.90 25.30 15.67
N ASP A 350 4.26 26.28 16.50
CA ASP A 350 4.06 26.20 17.95
C ASP A 350 2.57 26.08 18.32
N SER A 351 1.66 26.60 17.48
CA SER A 351 0.20 26.48 17.69
C SER A 351 -0.35 25.05 17.54
N PHE A 352 0.41 24.11 16.98
CA PHE A 352 0.04 22.69 16.94
C PHE A 352 0.18 22.02 18.32
N ALA A 353 1.03 22.55 19.18
CA ALA A 353 1.37 21.93 20.46
C ALA A 353 0.17 21.75 21.38
N GLU A 354 -0.77 22.69 21.41
CA GLU A 354 -1.97 22.60 22.25
C GLU A 354 -2.84 21.40 21.87
N TYR A 355 -3.15 21.24 20.57
CA TYR A 355 -3.93 20.13 20.08
C TYR A 355 -3.20 18.79 20.22
N HIS A 356 -1.88 18.80 19.98
CA HIS A 356 -1.05 17.62 20.20
C HIS A 356 -1.07 17.18 21.67
N GLN A 357 -0.94 18.13 22.63
CA GLN A 357 -0.97 17.80 24.05
C GLN A 357 -2.33 17.22 24.46
N GLN A 358 -3.44 17.75 23.95
CA GLN A 358 -4.76 17.20 24.21
C GLN A 358 -4.86 15.74 23.73
N GLU A 359 -4.30 15.45 22.55
CA GLU A 359 -4.26 14.08 22.01
C GLU A 359 -3.35 13.16 22.83
N VAL A 360 -2.17 13.67 23.25
CA VAL A 360 -1.24 12.92 24.10
C VAL A 360 -1.91 12.49 25.41
N ASP A 361 -2.60 13.40 26.06
CA ASP A 361 -3.23 13.14 27.36
C ASP A 361 -4.43 12.20 27.26
N LYS A 362 -5.27 12.38 26.21
CA LYS A 362 -6.55 11.66 26.10
C LYS A 362 -6.47 10.37 25.31
N VAL A 363 -5.54 10.24 24.37
CA VAL A 363 -5.50 9.15 23.40
C VAL A 363 -4.16 8.42 23.41
N ILE A 364 -3.04 9.16 23.19
CA ILE A 364 -1.76 8.51 22.94
C ILE A 364 -1.25 7.81 24.21
N ASN A 365 -1.08 8.55 25.32
CA ASN A 365 -0.57 7.96 26.57
C ASN A 365 -1.44 6.80 27.07
N PRO A 366 -2.78 6.90 27.12
CA PRO A 366 -3.62 5.75 27.48
C PRO A 366 -3.47 4.54 26.56
N ALA A 367 -3.19 4.74 25.26
CA ALA A 367 -3.07 3.66 24.31
C ALA A 367 -1.71 2.95 24.32
N ILE A 368 -0.62 3.69 24.60
CA ILE A 368 0.75 3.13 24.49
C ILE A 368 1.45 2.94 25.85
N HIS A 369 0.94 3.58 26.91
CA HIS A 369 1.45 3.48 28.29
C HIS A 369 0.32 3.28 29.31
N PRO A 370 -0.54 2.26 29.12
CA PRO A 370 -1.60 2.01 30.09
C PRO A 370 -1.01 1.61 31.44
N ALA A 371 -1.61 2.11 32.53
CA ALA A 371 -1.15 1.82 33.89
C ALA A 371 -1.48 0.41 34.33
N ASP A 372 -2.63 -0.12 33.90
CA ASP A 372 -3.18 -1.43 34.27
C ASP A 372 -4.13 -1.97 33.18
N GLY A 373 -4.81 -3.05 33.46
CA GLY A 373 -5.79 -3.67 32.55
C GLY A 373 -5.17 -4.57 31.47
N PRO A 374 -5.96 -5.03 30.50
CA PRO A 374 -5.52 -5.92 29.44
C PRO A 374 -4.54 -5.24 28.49
N LEU A 375 -3.77 -6.03 27.75
CA LEU A 375 -2.87 -5.56 26.72
C LEU A 375 -3.62 -4.78 25.62
N LEU A 376 -3.09 -3.65 25.16
CA LEU A 376 -3.70 -2.82 24.12
C LEU A 376 -2.93 -2.92 22.79
N MET A 377 -3.64 -2.77 21.67
CA MET A 377 -3.00 -2.79 20.33
C MET A 377 -1.95 -1.69 20.17
N GLY A 378 -2.23 -0.48 20.68
CA GLY A 378 -1.28 0.64 20.61
C GLY A 378 0.02 0.36 21.36
N GLU A 379 -0.06 -0.28 22.52
CA GLU A 379 1.08 -0.70 23.32
C GLU A 379 1.95 -1.72 22.58
N VAL A 380 1.35 -2.74 21.98
CA VAL A 380 2.05 -3.75 21.17
C VAL A 380 2.80 -3.09 20.02
N VAL A 381 2.14 -2.22 19.27
CA VAL A 381 2.76 -1.52 18.13
C VAL A 381 3.91 -0.62 18.57
N ASN A 382 3.71 0.15 19.64
CA ASN A 382 4.76 1.04 20.15
C ASN A 382 6.01 0.27 20.57
N LYS A 383 5.85 -0.86 21.27
CA LYS A 383 6.98 -1.70 21.71
C LYS A 383 7.74 -2.31 20.54
N VAL A 384 7.05 -2.78 19.49
CA VAL A 384 7.72 -3.25 18.26
C VAL A 384 8.44 -2.09 17.55
N ALA A 385 7.83 -0.90 17.50
CA ALA A 385 8.45 0.28 16.88
C ALA A 385 9.71 0.74 17.64
N GLU A 386 9.71 0.67 18.98
CA GLU A 386 10.88 0.95 19.80
C GLU A 386 12.00 -0.07 19.57
N ALA A 387 11.68 -1.37 19.58
CA ALA A 387 12.64 -2.44 19.39
C ALA A 387 13.28 -2.40 17.98
N THR A 388 12.52 -2.03 16.93
CA THR A 388 12.99 -1.91 15.55
C THR A 388 13.59 -0.54 15.22
N LYS A 389 13.52 0.44 16.14
CA LYS A 389 14.08 1.80 16.00
C LYS A 389 13.54 2.57 14.77
N GLY A 390 12.38 2.17 14.24
CA GLY A 390 11.79 2.74 13.03
C GLY A 390 12.48 2.37 11.72
N ASP A 391 13.31 1.35 11.69
CA ASP A 391 14.04 0.88 10.50
C ASP A 391 13.35 -0.28 9.78
N ALA A 392 12.41 -0.96 10.42
CA ALA A 392 11.67 -2.06 9.82
C ALA A 392 10.67 -1.58 8.75
N VAL A 393 10.27 -2.51 7.89
CA VAL A 393 9.12 -2.35 7.02
C VAL A 393 7.87 -2.73 7.80
N LEU A 394 6.93 -1.82 7.91
CA LEU A 394 5.59 -2.10 8.38
C LEU A 394 4.77 -2.68 7.23
N VAL A 395 4.24 -3.87 7.41
CA VAL A 395 3.14 -4.40 6.60
C VAL A 395 1.94 -4.56 7.52
N ASN A 396 0.76 -4.14 7.10
CA ASN A 396 -0.43 -4.39 7.90
C ASN A 396 -1.61 -4.94 7.09
N ASP A 397 -2.43 -5.72 7.77
CA ASP A 397 -3.75 -6.08 7.29
C ASP A 397 -4.76 -4.97 7.63
N VAL A 398 -5.99 -5.10 7.17
CA VAL A 398 -7.01 -4.06 7.28
C VAL A 398 -7.86 -4.22 8.54
N GLY A 399 -8.15 -3.11 9.21
CA GLY A 399 -8.98 -3.03 10.40
C GLY A 399 -8.36 -2.18 11.51
N GLN A 400 -8.71 -2.46 12.78
CA GLN A 400 -8.13 -1.74 13.91
C GLN A 400 -6.61 -1.90 13.97
N ASN A 401 -6.09 -3.08 13.66
CA ASN A 401 -4.65 -3.33 13.55
C ASN A 401 -3.95 -2.34 12.60
N GLN A 402 -4.55 -2.03 11.45
CA GLN A 402 -4.05 -1.06 10.48
C GLN A 402 -3.97 0.33 11.10
N MET A 403 -5.06 0.77 11.72
CA MET A 403 -5.13 2.12 12.29
C MET A 403 -4.12 2.29 13.42
N PHE A 404 -4.06 1.35 14.36
CA PHE A 404 -3.09 1.38 15.46
C PHE A 404 -1.65 1.30 14.96
N SER A 405 -1.34 0.40 14.01
CA SER A 405 0.01 0.27 13.49
C SER A 405 0.45 1.52 12.70
N CYS A 406 -0.39 2.09 11.86
CA CYS A 406 -0.06 3.32 11.13
C CYS A 406 0.15 4.52 12.05
N ARG A 407 -0.56 4.60 13.17
CA ARG A 407 -0.44 5.72 14.14
C ARG A 407 0.80 5.63 15.02
N TYR A 408 1.13 4.44 15.52
CA TYR A 408 2.13 4.29 16.59
C TYR A 408 3.45 3.69 16.12
N PHE A 409 3.53 3.16 14.89
CA PHE A 409 4.80 2.74 14.32
C PHE A 409 5.66 3.95 13.92
N LYS A 410 6.98 3.75 13.83
CA LYS A 410 7.94 4.81 13.48
C LYS A 410 8.55 4.52 12.10
N TYR A 411 8.72 5.58 11.31
CA TYR A 411 9.19 5.52 9.93
C TYR A 411 10.40 6.42 9.77
N ASN A 412 11.61 5.87 9.82
CA ASN A 412 12.85 6.61 9.66
C ASN A 412 13.50 6.37 8.30
N LYS A 413 12.99 5.40 7.55
CA LYS A 413 13.42 5.08 6.18
C LYS A 413 12.24 5.21 5.21
N LYS A 414 12.57 5.55 3.98
CA LYS A 414 11.61 5.55 2.86
C LYS A 414 11.12 4.12 2.57
N ARG A 415 9.96 4.00 1.93
CA ARG A 415 9.36 2.72 1.53
C ARG A 415 9.24 1.76 2.72
N SER A 416 8.75 2.26 3.84
CA SER A 416 8.58 1.50 5.08
C SER A 416 7.14 1.14 5.39
N VAL A 417 6.17 1.50 4.52
CA VAL A 417 4.74 1.23 4.72
C VAL A 417 4.18 0.45 3.55
N VAL A 418 3.60 -0.71 3.86
CA VAL A 418 2.89 -1.57 2.92
C VAL A 418 1.50 -1.84 3.50
N THR A 419 0.49 -1.26 2.90
CA THR A 419 -0.89 -1.30 3.39
C THR A 419 -1.87 -1.19 2.23
N SER A 420 -3.03 -1.83 2.32
CA SER A 420 -4.16 -1.58 1.43
C SER A 420 -4.90 -0.32 1.89
N GLY A 421 -4.52 0.83 1.36
CA GLY A 421 -5.02 2.14 1.82
C GLY A 421 -6.29 2.59 1.12
N GLY A 422 -6.41 2.32 -0.16
CA GLY A 422 -7.53 2.79 -0.99
C GLY A 422 -8.69 1.80 -1.08
N LEU A 423 -8.42 0.53 -1.31
CA LEU A 423 -9.45 -0.52 -1.40
C LEU A 423 -9.82 -1.08 -0.03
N GLY A 424 -8.85 -1.18 0.89
CA GLY A 424 -9.09 -1.70 2.23
C GLY A 424 -9.30 -3.22 2.25
N THR A 425 -8.45 -3.97 1.57
CA THR A 425 -8.56 -5.41 1.38
C THR A 425 -8.12 -6.17 2.62
N MET A 426 -9.04 -6.76 3.37
CA MET A 426 -8.71 -7.72 4.42
C MET A 426 -8.07 -8.98 3.80
N GLY A 427 -7.07 -9.54 4.48
CA GLY A 427 -6.25 -10.64 3.96
C GLY A 427 -5.06 -10.20 3.10
N PHE A 428 -4.86 -8.89 2.91
CA PHE A 428 -3.73 -8.29 2.20
C PHE A 428 -2.40 -8.52 2.94
N GLY A 429 -2.41 -8.42 4.28
CA GLY A 429 -1.19 -8.27 5.07
C GLY A 429 -0.20 -9.41 4.92
N LEU A 430 -0.64 -10.66 5.05
CA LEU A 430 0.25 -11.82 5.04
C LEU A 430 0.94 -12.03 3.67
N PRO A 431 0.22 -12.07 2.52
CA PRO A 431 0.88 -12.19 1.22
C PRO A 431 1.74 -10.96 0.87
N ALA A 432 1.31 -9.75 1.20
CA ALA A 432 2.11 -8.55 0.98
C ALA A 432 3.42 -8.57 1.80
N ALA A 433 3.40 -9.10 3.03
CA ALA A 433 4.59 -9.29 3.83
C ALA A 433 5.56 -10.29 3.19
N ILE A 434 5.06 -11.39 2.62
CA ILE A 434 5.88 -12.32 1.83
C ILE A 434 6.57 -11.54 0.70
N GLY A 435 5.83 -10.79 -0.09
CA GLY A 435 6.39 -9.98 -1.17
C GLY A 435 7.45 -8.99 -0.69
N ALA A 436 7.20 -8.32 0.43
CA ALA A 436 8.11 -7.36 1.02
C ALA A 436 9.45 -7.98 1.45
N THR A 437 9.49 -9.25 1.90
CA THR A 437 10.76 -9.92 2.24
C THR A 437 11.66 -10.16 1.02
N PHE A 438 11.07 -10.37 -0.15
CA PHE A 438 11.82 -10.49 -1.41
C PHE A 438 12.21 -9.14 -2.01
N GLY A 439 11.38 -8.11 -1.79
CA GLY A 439 11.65 -6.75 -2.28
C GLY A 439 12.67 -5.96 -1.46
N ALA A 440 12.83 -6.29 -0.17
CA ALA A 440 13.76 -5.64 0.76
C ALA A 440 14.42 -6.67 1.69
N PRO A 441 15.22 -7.62 1.14
CA PRO A 441 15.77 -8.75 1.89
C PRO A 441 16.70 -8.35 3.03
N GLU A 442 17.23 -7.13 3.00
CA GLU A 442 18.12 -6.57 4.04
C GLU A 442 17.35 -5.93 5.20
N ARG A 443 16.02 -5.88 5.14
CA ARG A 443 15.20 -5.19 6.13
C ARG A 443 14.32 -6.18 6.91
N THR A 444 14.14 -5.91 8.20
CA THR A 444 13.13 -6.62 8.98
C THR A 444 11.73 -6.24 8.50
N VAL A 445 10.92 -7.24 8.18
CA VAL A 445 9.50 -7.06 7.80
C VAL A 445 8.64 -7.45 9.00
N CYS A 446 7.95 -6.45 9.58
CA CYS A 446 6.99 -6.62 10.65
C CYS A 446 5.57 -6.52 10.09
N MET A 447 4.82 -7.62 10.17
CA MET A 447 3.45 -7.71 9.67
C MET A 447 2.48 -7.69 10.85
N PHE A 448 1.61 -6.68 10.90
CA PHE A 448 0.54 -6.58 11.88
C PHE A 448 -0.79 -7.02 11.25
N SER A 449 -1.51 -7.91 11.93
CA SER A 449 -2.84 -8.35 11.52
C SER A 449 -3.77 -8.52 12.71
N GLY A 450 -5.06 -8.32 12.49
CA GLY A 450 -6.07 -8.87 13.38
C GLY A 450 -6.30 -10.35 13.10
N ASP A 451 -6.90 -11.05 14.06
CA ASP A 451 -7.27 -12.47 13.95
C ASP A 451 -8.19 -12.76 12.75
N GLY A 452 -9.08 -11.81 12.40
CA GLY A 452 -9.96 -11.94 11.24
C GLY A 452 -9.23 -11.85 9.90
N GLY A 453 -8.39 -10.83 9.72
CA GLY A 453 -7.62 -10.65 8.49
C GLY A 453 -6.58 -11.77 8.29
N PHE A 454 -5.93 -12.21 9.37
CA PHE A 454 -4.98 -13.32 9.34
C PHE A 454 -5.58 -14.60 8.80
N GLN A 455 -6.81 -14.93 9.22
CA GLN A 455 -7.50 -16.15 8.75
C GLN A 455 -7.88 -16.09 7.26
N MET A 456 -8.06 -14.91 6.66
CA MET A 456 -8.44 -14.80 5.25
C MET A 456 -7.34 -15.22 4.27
N SER A 457 -6.09 -15.22 4.70
CA SER A 457 -4.93 -15.64 3.89
C SER A 457 -4.01 -16.62 4.61
N ILE A 458 -4.51 -17.29 5.65
CA ILE A 458 -3.74 -18.19 6.54
C ILE A 458 -3.02 -19.31 5.78
N GLN A 459 -3.53 -19.76 4.62
CA GLN A 459 -2.90 -20.77 3.77
C GLN A 459 -1.50 -20.33 3.29
N GLU A 460 -1.21 -19.02 3.27
CA GLU A 460 0.10 -18.51 2.85
C GLU A 460 1.20 -18.78 3.89
N LEU A 461 0.86 -19.28 5.08
CA LEU A 461 1.85 -19.89 5.98
C LEU A 461 2.59 -21.04 5.29
N GLY A 462 1.95 -21.74 4.33
CA GLY A 462 2.61 -22.74 3.49
C GLY A 462 3.66 -22.13 2.56
N THR A 463 3.41 -20.94 2.02
CA THR A 463 4.38 -20.19 1.23
C THR A 463 5.56 -19.71 2.08
N ILE A 464 5.29 -19.23 3.29
CA ILE A 464 6.33 -18.83 4.26
C ILE A 464 7.18 -20.03 4.65
N MET A 465 6.58 -21.17 4.97
CA MET A 465 7.27 -22.39 5.36
C MET A 465 8.20 -22.88 4.25
N GLU A 466 7.72 -22.94 3.00
CA GLU A 466 8.47 -23.45 1.85
C GLU A 466 9.69 -22.58 1.54
N ASN A 467 9.53 -21.25 1.63
CA ASN A 467 10.59 -20.30 1.25
C ASN A 467 11.34 -19.73 2.46
N GLN A 468 11.00 -20.13 3.69
CA GLN A 468 11.58 -19.61 4.94
C GLN A 468 11.56 -18.07 4.99
N CYS A 469 10.46 -17.46 4.51
CA CYS A 469 10.33 -16.00 4.46
C CYS A 469 10.45 -15.40 5.87
N PRO A 470 11.38 -14.47 6.14
CA PRO A 470 11.66 -13.96 7.49
C PRO A 470 10.63 -12.91 7.97
N VAL A 471 9.34 -13.20 7.80
CA VAL A 471 8.24 -12.33 8.23
C VAL A 471 8.06 -12.43 9.74
N LYS A 472 8.10 -11.29 10.44
CA LYS A 472 7.73 -11.18 11.85
C LYS A 472 6.23 -10.86 11.91
N MET A 473 5.41 -11.89 12.11
CA MET A 473 3.96 -11.81 12.14
C MET A 473 3.49 -11.47 13.55
N ILE A 474 2.92 -10.30 13.74
CA ILE A 474 2.35 -9.83 15.01
C ILE A 474 0.83 -9.85 14.86
N MET A 475 0.20 -10.87 15.41
CA MET A 475 -1.26 -11.04 15.37
C MET A 475 -1.90 -10.45 16.62
N MET A 476 -2.66 -9.38 16.46
CA MET A 476 -3.41 -8.73 17.55
C MET A 476 -4.80 -9.35 17.62
N ASN A 477 -4.91 -10.38 18.47
CA ASN A 477 -6.12 -11.19 18.65
C ASN A 477 -7.07 -10.55 19.65
N ASN A 478 -8.18 -10.00 19.17
CA ASN A 478 -9.25 -9.42 20.00
C ASN A 478 -10.58 -10.17 19.87
N ASN A 479 -10.62 -11.33 19.21
CA ASN A 479 -11.81 -12.13 18.95
C ASN A 479 -12.96 -11.39 18.24
N TYR A 480 -12.65 -10.32 17.50
CA TYR A 480 -13.63 -9.52 16.78
C TYR A 480 -13.12 -9.02 15.42
N LEU A 481 -14.04 -8.82 14.49
CA LEU A 481 -13.85 -7.87 13.38
C LEU A 481 -13.92 -6.45 13.97
N GLY A 482 -12.81 -6.02 14.58
CA GLY A 482 -12.79 -4.93 15.55
C GLY A 482 -13.31 -3.59 15.04
N ASN A 483 -12.96 -3.16 13.81
CA ASN A 483 -13.48 -1.95 13.22
C ASN A 483 -15.00 -2.02 12.99
N VAL A 484 -15.49 -3.15 12.46
CA VAL A 484 -16.93 -3.34 12.22
C VAL A 484 -17.69 -3.37 13.55
N ARG A 485 -17.15 -4.04 14.57
CA ARG A 485 -17.71 -4.04 15.92
C ARG A 485 -17.79 -2.60 16.49
N GLN A 486 -16.71 -1.80 16.36
CA GLN A 486 -16.69 -0.41 16.83
C GLN A 486 -17.80 0.42 16.15
N TRP A 487 -18.00 0.26 14.85
CA TRP A 487 -19.07 0.95 14.12
C TRP A 487 -20.46 0.47 14.54
N GLN A 488 -20.65 -0.82 14.81
CA GLN A 488 -21.90 -1.35 15.33
C GLN A 488 -22.21 -0.79 16.73
N ASP A 489 -21.18 -0.63 17.56
CA ASP A 489 -21.34 -0.01 18.86
C ASP A 489 -21.72 1.48 18.79
N MET A 490 -21.12 2.22 17.83
CA MET A 490 -21.33 3.66 17.68
C MET A 490 -22.63 4.01 16.95
N PHE A 491 -22.94 3.28 15.88
CA PHE A 491 -23.97 3.69 14.91
C PHE A 491 -25.17 2.73 14.82
N PHE A 492 -25.10 1.55 15.45
CA PHE A 492 -26.12 0.51 15.34
C PHE A 492 -26.59 -0.01 16.70
N ASN A 493 -26.68 0.86 17.71
CA ASN A 493 -27.21 0.53 19.05
C ASN A 493 -26.55 -0.71 19.69
N LYS A 494 -25.24 -0.87 19.51
CA LYS A 494 -24.45 -2.02 20.01
C LYS A 494 -24.92 -3.40 19.53
N ARG A 495 -25.65 -3.44 18.41
CA ARG A 495 -26.09 -4.70 17.81
C ARG A 495 -24.93 -5.37 17.06
N LYS A 496 -24.10 -6.13 17.79
CA LYS A 496 -22.91 -6.81 17.27
C LYS A 496 -23.28 -8.02 16.40
N SER A 497 -23.68 -7.75 15.14
CA SER A 497 -24.13 -8.79 14.20
C SER A 497 -22.92 -9.39 13.47
N PHE A 498 -22.65 -10.67 13.71
CA PHE A 498 -21.59 -11.47 13.04
C PHE A 498 -20.18 -10.86 13.09
N THR A 499 -19.84 -10.15 14.16
CA THR A 499 -18.50 -9.55 14.31
C THR A 499 -17.63 -10.25 15.35
N ARG A 500 -18.24 -11.03 16.26
CA ARG A 500 -17.48 -11.88 17.18
C ARG A 500 -16.98 -13.12 16.45
N MET A 501 -15.71 -13.42 16.65
CA MET A 501 -15.05 -14.58 16.06
C MET A 501 -14.74 -15.64 17.11
N MET A 502 -14.81 -16.90 16.71
CA MET A 502 -14.25 -18.03 17.44
C MET A 502 -12.99 -18.47 16.70
N ASN A 503 -11.84 -18.23 17.31
CA ASN A 503 -10.56 -18.46 16.70
C ASN A 503 -10.06 -19.90 16.85
N PRO A 504 -9.24 -20.41 15.92
CA PRO A 504 -8.57 -21.69 16.06
C PRO A 504 -7.42 -21.60 17.09
N HIS A 505 -6.84 -22.73 17.44
CA HIS A 505 -5.59 -22.79 18.20
C HIS A 505 -4.40 -22.42 17.32
N TYR A 506 -3.98 -21.15 17.34
CA TYR A 506 -2.91 -20.65 16.48
C TYR A 506 -1.55 -21.29 16.76
N GLN A 507 -1.27 -21.71 17.99
CA GLN A 507 -0.08 -22.50 18.29
C GLN A 507 -0.01 -23.78 17.45
N LEU A 508 -1.11 -24.56 17.40
CA LEU A 508 -1.16 -25.80 16.62
C LEU A 508 -1.03 -25.53 15.11
N ILE A 509 -1.56 -24.41 14.63
CA ILE A 509 -1.40 -23.98 13.25
C ILE A 509 0.07 -23.64 12.96
N ALA A 510 0.71 -22.83 13.79
CA ALA A 510 2.12 -22.48 13.65
C ALA A 510 3.00 -23.72 13.68
N GLU A 511 2.77 -24.64 14.60
CA GLU A 511 3.46 -25.93 14.69
C GLU A 511 3.30 -26.77 13.42
N ALA A 512 2.10 -26.82 12.83
CA ALA A 512 1.81 -27.55 11.60
C ALA A 512 2.56 -27.00 10.39
N TYR A 513 2.86 -25.69 10.38
CA TYR A 513 3.68 -25.04 9.36
C TYR A 513 5.15 -24.85 9.78
N HIS A 514 5.59 -25.48 10.87
CA HIS A 514 6.96 -25.38 11.40
C HIS A 514 7.43 -23.93 11.64
N ILE A 515 6.51 -23.05 12.05
CA ILE A 515 6.78 -21.65 12.35
C ILE A 515 6.93 -21.48 13.86
N PRO A 516 8.03 -20.91 14.36
CA PRO A 516 8.16 -20.55 15.77
C PRO A 516 7.02 -19.65 16.23
N TYR A 517 6.47 -19.95 17.42
CA TYR A 517 5.28 -19.28 17.95
C TYR A 517 5.49 -18.89 19.41
N GLU A 518 4.88 -17.78 19.78
CA GLU A 518 4.70 -17.36 21.16
C GLU A 518 3.39 -16.62 21.33
N VAL A 519 2.75 -16.75 22.49
CA VAL A 519 1.55 -16.01 22.86
C VAL A 519 1.86 -15.09 24.04
N VAL A 520 1.40 -13.85 23.95
CA VAL A 520 1.46 -12.83 24.99
C VAL A 520 0.03 -12.58 25.49
N THR A 521 -0.21 -12.86 26.76
CA THR A 521 -1.49 -12.63 27.45
C THR A 521 -1.37 -11.57 28.56
N GLU A 522 -0.14 -11.36 29.03
CA GLU A 522 0.18 -10.40 30.10
C GLU A 522 1.24 -9.42 29.64
N ARG A 523 1.18 -8.19 30.14
CA ARG A 523 2.03 -7.06 29.68
C ARG A 523 3.53 -7.29 29.87
N ASP A 524 3.93 -7.94 30.96
CA ASP A 524 5.33 -8.22 31.27
C ASP A 524 5.98 -9.25 30.35
N GLN A 525 5.17 -10.03 29.62
CA GLN A 525 5.63 -10.98 28.61
C GLN A 525 5.98 -10.30 27.28
N LEU A 526 5.47 -9.06 27.01
CA LEU A 526 5.50 -8.44 25.69
C LEU A 526 6.92 -8.15 25.19
N GLU A 527 7.73 -7.44 25.98
CA GLU A 527 9.10 -7.08 25.59
C GLU A 527 9.99 -8.31 25.35
N PRO A 528 10.03 -9.30 26.29
CA PRO A 528 10.80 -10.53 26.03
C PRO A 528 10.37 -11.29 24.78
N ALA A 529 9.06 -11.35 24.49
CA ALA A 529 8.53 -12.02 23.32
C ALA A 529 8.92 -11.29 22.02
N ILE A 530 8.88 -9.95 22.01
CA ILE A 530 9.35 -9.13 20.87
C ILE A 530 10.85 -9.32 20.64
N GLU A 531 11.67 -9.30 21.68
CA GLU A 531 13.11 -9.53 21.58
C GLU A 531 13.41 -10.93 20.99
N LYS A 532 12.73 -11.96 21.48
CA LYS A 532 12.84 -13.32 20.95
C LYS A 532 12.41 -13.41 19.48
N MET A 533 11.28 -12.80 19.12
CA MET A 533 10.80 -12.75 17.74
C MET A 533 11.84 -12.10 16.81
N LEU A 534 12.40 -10.95 17.20
CA LEU A 534 13.37 -10.23 16.38
C LEU A 534 14.72 -10.92 16.30
N ALA A 535 15.12 -11.65 17.34
CA ALA A 535 16.35 -12.43 17.37
C ALA A 535 16.27 -13.78 16.63
N THR A 536 15.06 -14.26 16.32
CA THR A 536 14.86 -15.52 15.60
C THR A 536 15.15 -15.34 14.12
N ASP A 537 16.01 -16.17 13.55
CA ASP A 537 16.17 -16.26 12.10
C ASP A 537 14.91 -16.87 11.46
N GLY A 538 14.51 -16.34 10.28
CA GLY A 538 13.31 -16.82 9.57
C GLY A 538 11.99 -16.27 10.12
N PRO A 539 10.87 -16.94 9.82
CA PRO A 539 9.55 -16.51 10.23
C PRO A 539 9.30 -16.65 11.73
N PHE A 540 8.38 -15.85 12.26
CA PHE A 540 7.91 -15.97 13.65
C PHE A 540 6.46 -15.50 13.74
N LEU A 541 5.60 -16.21 14.47
CA LEU A 541 4.25 -15.80 14.78
C LEU A 541 4.14 -15.43 16.27
N LEU A 542 3.96 -14.15 16.54
CA LEU A 542 3.68 -13.59 17.85
C LEU A 542 2.19 -13.29 17.96
N GLU A 543 1.45 -14.06 18.75
CA GLU A 543 0.06 -13.79 19.08
C GLU A 543 0.00 -12.89 20.33
N CYS A 544 -0.66 -11.74 20.21
CA CYS A 544 -0.95 -10.86 21.34
C CYS A 544 -2.44 -10.88 21.63
N ALA A 545 -2.83 -11.43 22.79
CA ALA A 545 -4.21 -11.40 23.27
C ALA A 545 -4.51 -9.98 23.79
N VAL A 546 -5.10 -9.16 22.93
CA VAL A 546 -5.39 -7.76 23.23
C VAL A 546 -6.84 -7.57 23.67
N LYS A 547 -7.13 -6.41 24.25
CA LYS A 547 -8.48 -6.05 24.70
C LYS A 547 -9.52 -6.25 23.60
N GLU A 548 -10.57 -7.02 23.90
CA GLU A 548 -11.61 -7.39 22.92
C GLU A 548 -12.38 -6.19 22.38
N GLU A 549 -12.71 -5.22 23.22
CA GLU A 549 -13.57 -4.09 22.89
C GLU A 549 -12.82 -2.75 22.92
N ASP A 550 -11.57 -2.76 22.45
CA ASP A 550 -10.82 -1.52 22.26
C ASP A 550 -11.36 -0.72 21.06
N ASN A 551 -11.22 0.61 21.11
CA ASN A 551 -11.69 1.51 20.07
C ASN A 551 -10.54 2.36 19.54
N VAL A 552 -10.50 2.54 18.21
CA VAL A 552 -9.57 3.46 17.57
C VAL A 552 -10.04 4.89 17.78
N ALA A 553 -9.23 5.69 18.44
CA ALA A 553 -9.36 7.13 18.57
C ALA A 553 -8.03 7.81 18.18
N PRO A 554 -8.03 9.07 17.71
CA PRO A 554 -9.20 9.88 17.37
C PRO A 554 -9.99 9.34 16.18
N MET A 555 -11.19 9.86 15.96
CA MET A 555 -12.02 9.45 14.83
C MET A 555 -12.86 10.62 14.31
N ILE A 556 -12.95 10.75 12.98
CA ILE A 556 -13.95 11.56 12.29
C ILE A 556 -15.06 10.61 11.84
N ALA A 557 -16.29 10.82 12.30
CA ALA A 557 -17.41 10.00 11.88
C ALA A 557 -17.72 10.20 10.38
N PRO A 558 -18.17 9.17 9.65
CA PRO A 558 -18.55 9.30 8.25
C PRO A 558 -19.59 10.39 8.03
N GLY A 559 -19.38 11.26 7.04
CA GLY A 559 -20.27 12.37 6.74
C GLY A 559 -20.10 13.62 7.62
N HIS A 560 -19.14 13.61 8.54
CA HIS A 560 -18.82 14.74 9.40
C HIS A 560 -17.63 15.57 8.87
N SER A 561 -17.51 16.81 9.37
CA SER A 561 -16.36 17.68 9.10
C SER A 561 -15.12 17.21 9.87
N ILE A 562 -13.93 17.63 9.43
CA ILE A 562 -12.70 17.42 10.17
C ILE A 562 -12.76 18.07 11.58
N ASP A 563 -13.47 19.19 11.71
CA ASP A 563 -13.66 19.89 12.98
C ASP A 563 -14.40 19.04 14.03
N ASP A 564 -15.18 18.05 13.56
CA ASP A 564 -15.93 17.14 14.43
C ASP A 564 -15.09 15.94 14.92
N MET A 565 -13.76 16.00 14.80
CA MET A 565 -12.87 14.91 15.20
C MET A 565 -12.97 14.62 16.70
N MET A 566 -13.38 13.40 17.03
CA MET A 566 -13.57 12.93 18.40
C MET A 566 -12.28 12.36 18.97
N LEU A 567 -11.81 12.88 20.09
CA LEU A 567 -10.70 12.30 20.87
C LEU A 567 -11.14 11.13 21.75
N GLU A 568 -12.40 11.10 22.15
CA GLU A 568 -12.99 10.04 22.96
C GLU A 568 -14.16 9.44 22.23
N ILE A 569 -14.21 8.12 22.15
CA ILE A 569 -15.32 7.41 21.52
C ILE A 569 -16.43 7.23 22.57
N ASN A 570 -17.35 8.18 22.61
CA ASN A 570 -18.52 8.12 23.46
C ASN A 570 -19.61 7.28 22.79
N ILE A 571 -19.84 6.09 23.30
CA ILE A 571 -20.91 5.20 22.84
C ILE A 571 -22.16 5.57 23.65
N THR A 572 -22.89 6.61 23.18
CA THR A 572 -24.20 6.98 23.77
C THR A 572 -25.28 6.00 23.32
N PRO A 573 -26.23 5.62 24.21
CA PRO A 573 -27.31 4.68 23.87
C PRO A 573 -28.42 5.25 23.00
N GLU A 574 -28.38 6.51 22.60
CA GLU A 574 -29.51 7.18 21.95
C GLU A 574 -29.10 7.78 20.60
N LEU A 575 -29.40 7.06 19.54
CA LEU A 575 -29.88 7.65 18.29
C LEU A 575 -31.19 6.94 17.99
N ASP A 576 -32.28 7.60 18.35
CA ASP A 576 -33.60 7.28 17.78
C ASP A 576 -33.51 7.49 16.27
N CYS A 577 -33.62 6.40 15.51
CA CYS A 577 -33.77 6.41 14.07
C CYS A 577 -35.20 6.73 13.69
#